data_f718d653f8151b38d8d3010217128b97
#
_entry.id   f718d653f8151b38d8d3010217128b97
#
_cell.length_a   1.000
_cell.length_b   1.000
_cell.length_c   1.000
_cell.angle_alpha   90.00
_cell.angle_beta   90.00
_cell.angle_gamma   90.00
#
_symmetry.space_group_name_H-M   'P 1'
#
loop_
_entity.id
_entity.type
_entity.pdbx_description
1 polymer ?
#
loop_
_entity_poly.entity_id
_entity_poly.type
_entity_poly.pdbx_seq_one_letter_code
_entity_poly.pdbx_strand_id
1 'polypeptide(L)'
;MKPIVTFFGTQPYEQESFDALNRDFGFEFRYFKGHLSRQTVVATHGAQAACIFVNDTADAEVMRELARNGVRLLALRCAGYNNVDLEAARTFNIPVVRVPAYSPHAVAEYTVAMMLSLNRKIPRASWRTRDGNFSLQGLMGFDMNG
;
A
#
# COMPACT_ATOMS: atom_id res chain seq x y z
N MET A 1 0.64 -23.20 19.08
CA MET A 1 0.75 -21.73 19.19
C MET A 1 0.28 -21.16 17.86
N LYS A 2 -0.58 -20.14 17.88
CA LYS A 2 -1.08 -19.49 16.65
C LYS A 2 0.07 -18.69 16.04
N PRO A 3 0.28 -18.76 14.70
CA PRO A 3 1.28 -17.92 14.07
C PRO A 3 0.91 -16.43 14.20
N ILE A 4 1.91 -15.61 14.51
CA ILE A 4 1.74 -14.16 14.69
C ILE A 4 2.15 -13.45 13.41
N VAL A 5 1.30 -12.55 12.93
CA VAL A 5 1.57 -11.68 11.77
C VAL A 5 1.51 -10.23 12.22
N THR A 6 2.60 -9.49 12.06
CA THR A 6 2.62 -8.05 12.34
C THR A 6 2.34 -7.28 11.05
N PHE A 7 1.31 -6.44 11.08
CA PHE A 7 0.93 -5.55 9.99
C PHE A 7 1.41 -4.14 10.26
N PHE A 8 1.97 -3.48 9.25
CA PHE A 8 2.42 -2.08 9.32
C PHE A 8 1.53 -1.17 8.46
N GLY A 9 1.27 0.05 8.94
CA GLY A 9 0.56 1.08 8.20
C GLY A 9 -0.86 0.72 7.76
N THR A 10 -1.54 -0.18 8.49
CA THR A 10 -2.89 -0.64 8.12
C THR A 10 -3.96 0.41 8.40
N GLN A 11 -4.92 0.49 7.50
CA GLN A 11 -6.13 1.29 7.65
C GLN A 11 -7.26 0.45 8.27
N PRO A 12 -8.26 1.08 8.92
CA PRO A 12 -9.36 0.35 9.56
C PRO A 12 -10.10 -0.62 8.61
N TYR A 13 -10.37 -0.20 7.38
CA TYR A 13 -11.04 -1.05 6.39
C TYR A 13 -10.23 -2.30 5.99
N GLU A 14 -8.88 -2.21 6.02
CA GLU A 14 -8.01 -3.37 5.79
C GLU A 14 -8.09 -4.33 6.97
N GLN A 15 -8.05 -3.81 8.21
CA GLN A 15 -8.15 -4.62 9.43
C GLN A 15 -9.46 -5.41 9.45
N GLU A 16 -10.59 -4.75 9.18
CA GLU A 16 -11.90 -5.39 9.10
C GLU A 16 -11.90 -6.55 8.08
N SER A 17 -11.29 -6.34 6.90
CA SER A 17 -11.22 -7.36 5.85
C SER A 17 -10.33 -8.53 6.26
N PHE A 18 -9.16 -8.27 6.84
CA PHE A 18 -8.25 -9.31 7.29
C PHE A 18 -8.83 -10.09 8.48
N ASP A 19 -9.44 -9.41 9.44
CA ASP A 19 -10.06 -10.06 10.60
C ASP A 19 -11.25 -10.94 10.20
N ALA A 20 -12.04 -10.51 9.21
CA ALA A 20 -13.13 -11.30 8.68
C ALA A 20 -12.64 -12.63 8.07
N LEU A 21 -11.59 -12.58 7.23
CA LEU A 21 -10.99 -13.75 6.62
C LEU A 21 -10.23 -14.62 7.63
N ASN A 22 -9.64 -14.02 8.65
CA ASN A 22 -8.83 -14.73 9.64
C ASN A 22 -9.64 -15.73 10.49
N ARG A 23 -10.97 -15.64 10.48
CA ARG A 23 -11.84 -16.61 11.16
C ARG A 23 -11.59 -18.04 10.69
N ASP A 24 -11.21 -18.20 9.42
CA ASP A 24 -10.93 -19.49 8.80
C ASP A 24 -9.48 -19.98 9.03
N PHE A 25 -8.56 -19.06 9.35
CA PHE A 25 -7.12 -19.35 9.46
C PHE A 25 -6.60 -19.33 10.90
N GLY A 26 -7.15 -18.48 11.74
CA GLY A 26 -6.84 -18.42 13.16
C GLY A 26 -5.46 -17.87 13.49
N PHE A 27 -4.89 -16.99 12.69
CA PHE A 27 -3.65 -16.26 13.00
C PHE A 27 -3.85 -15.29 14.16
N GLU A 28 -2.77 -14.91 14.84
CA GLU A 28 -2.74 -13.74 15.72
C GLU A 28 -2.27 -12.54 14.91
N PHE A 29 -3.15 -11.53 14.70
CA PHE A 29 -2.79 -10.30 14.00
C PHE A 29 -2.40 -9.22 15.00
N ARG A 30 -1.27 -8.57 14.74
CA ARG A 30 -0.79 -7.39 15.46
C ARG A 30 -0.75 -6.22 14.49
N TYR A 31 -1.67 -5.28 14.66
CA TYR A 31 -1.78 -4.10 13.81
C TYR A 31 -0.96 -2.93 14.39
N PHE A 32 0.01 -2.47 13.63
CA PHE A 32 0.84 -1.34 13.97
C PHE A 32 0.55 -0.18 13.01
N LYS A 33 0.16 1.00 13.54
CA LYS A 33 -0.23 2.16 12.73
C LYS A 33 0.93 2.79 11.97
N GLY A 34 2.15 2.69 12.51
CA GLY A 34 3.36 3.22 11.88
C GLY A 34 3.84 2.36 10.72
N HIS A 35 4.71 2.92 9.90
CA HIS A 35 5.38 2.20 8.82
C HIS A 35 6.55 1.37 9.33
N LEU A 36 6.85 0.27 8.62
CA LEU A 36 8.08 -0.50 8.86
C LEU A 36 9.30 0.36 8.51
N SER A 37 10.22 0.42 9.45
CA SER A 37 11.50 1.13 9.35
C SER A 37 12.49 0.52 10.33
N ARG A 38 13.73 1.03 10.35
CA ARG A 38 14.76 0.63 11.32
C ARG A 38 14.34 0.88 12.77
N GLN A 39 13.51 1.92 13.04
CA GLN A 39 13.03 2.24 14.38
C GLN A 39 11.85 1.36 14.81
N THR A 40 11.01 0.95 13.87
CA THR A 40 9.75 0.26 14.16
C THR A 40 9.80 -1.25 13.99
N VAL A 41 10.86 -1.79 13.39
CA VAL A 41 11.04 -3.23 13.17
C VAL A 41 10.97 -4.05 14.46
N VAL A 42 11.24 -3.45 15.60
CA VAL A 42 11.09 -4.08 16.93
C VAL A 42 9.67 -4.58 17.19
N ALA A 43 8.64 -3.99 16.56
CA ALA A 43 7.26 -4.45 16.68
C ALA A 43 7.03 -5.87 16.11
N THR A 44 7.97 -6.41 15.34
CA THR A 44 7.90 -7.76 14.80
C THR A 44 8.46 -8.83 15.75
N HIS A 45 8.90 -8.45 16.97
CA HIS A 45 9.47 -9.40 17.90
C HIS A 45 8.51 -10.56 18.20
N GLY A 46 8.98 -11.80 17.96
CA GLY A 46 8.20 -13.01 18.11
C GLY A 46 7.16 -13.29 17.03
N ALA A 47 7.03 -12.42 16.01
CA ALA A 47 6.17 -12.66 14.86
C ALA A 47 6.85 -13.61 13.85
N GLN A 48 6.06 -14.46 13.19
CA GLN A 48 6.51 -15.36 12.14
C GLN A 48 6.39 -14.72 10.75
N ALA A 49 5.54 -13.70 10.60
CA ALA A 49 5.42 -12.95 9.36
C ALA A 49 5.25 -11.45 9.62
N ALA A 50 5.72 -10.65 8.67
CA ALA A 50 5.43 -9.23 8.60
C ALA A 50 4.65 -8.92 7.32
N CYS A 51 3.63 -8.08 7.43
CA CYS A 51 2.80 -7.66 6.31
C CYS A 51 2.93 -6.15 6.12
N ILE A 52 3.44 -5.73 4.96
CA ILE A 52 3.84 -4.35 4.65
C ILE A 52 3.14 -3.80 3.40
N PHE A 53 3.27 -2.48 3.20
CA PHE A 53 2.74 -1.76 2.05
C PHE A 53 3.82 -0.88 1.40
N VAL A 54 3.46 -0.11 0.39
CA VAL A 54 4.38 0.67 -0.45
C VAL A 54 5.21 1.72 0.29
N ASN A 55 4.70 2.23 1.42
CA ASN A 55 5.36 3.27 2.22
C ASN A 55 6.29 2.70 3.31
N ASP A 56 6.35 1.38 3.42
CA ASP A 56 7.24 0.69 4.35
C ASP A 56 8.64 0.55 3.75
N THR A 57 9.66 0.45 4.59
CA THR A 57 11.05 0.24 4.17
C THR A 57 11.56 -1.09 4.72
N ALA A 58 11.97 -1.98 3.80
CA ALA A 58 12.60 -3.25 4.13
C ALA A 58 13.99 -3.35 3.47
N ASP A 59 14.87 -2.41 3.83
CA ASP A 59 16.27 -2.41 3.42
C ASP A 59 17.06 -3.56 4.08
N ALA A 60 18.33 -3.73 3.72
CA ALA A 60 19.18 -4.80 4.24
C ALA A 60 19.26 -4.82 5.77
N GLU A 61 19.23 -3.66 6.43
CA GLU A 61 19.29 -3.58 7.88
C GLU A 61 17.98 -4.00 8.52
N VAL A 62 16.85 -3.56 7.98
CA VAL A 62 15.52 -4.00 8.42
C VAL A 62 15.35 -5.49 8.19
N MET A 63 15.76 -6.02 7.03
CA MET A 63 15.68 -7.47 6.75
C MET A 63 16.48 -8.30 7.75
N ARG A 64 17.66 -7.83 8.15
CA ARG A 64 18.46 -8.46 9.19
C ARG A 64 17.73 -8.50 10.54
N GLU A 65 17.12 -7.39 10.92
CA GLU A 65 16.37 -7.31 12.19
C GLU A 65 15.08 -8.15 12.15
N LEU A 66 14.38 -8.21 11.01
CA LEU A 66 13.25 -9.11 10.81
C LEU A 66 13.65 -10.58 11.08
N ALA A 67 14.78 -11.00 10.50
CA ALA A 67 15.31 -12.35 10.73
C ALA A 67 15.62 -12.60 12.22
N ARG A 68 16.27 -11.65 12.89
CA ARG A 68 16.57 -11.72 14.33
C ARG A 68 15.34 -11.80 15.21
N ASN A 69 14.26 -11.13 14.80
CA ASN A 69 12.98 -11.13 15.50
C ASN A 69 12.16 -12.41 15.28
N GLY A 70 12.62 -13.31 14.39
CA GLY A 70 11.96 -14.59 14.11
C GLY A 70 11.02 -14.57 12.91
N VAL A 71 10.98 -13.46 12.13
CA VAL A 71 10.18 -13.37 10.91
C VAL A 71 10.74 -14.29 9.83
N ARG A 72 9.88 -15.11 9.25
CA ARG A 72 10.19 -16.09 8.20
C ARG A 72 9.43 -15.86 6.89
N LEU A 73 8.60 -14.84 6.84
CA LEU A 73 7.84 -14.45 5.64
C LEU A 73 7.61 -12.94 5.64
N LEU A 74 7.89 -12.29 4.53
CA LEU A 74 7.51 -10.91 4.27
C LEU A 74 6.40 -10.89 3.22
N ALA A 75 5.21 -10.40 3.57
CA ALA A 75 4.07 -10.31 2.68
C ALA A 75 3.80 -8.83 2.31
N LEU A 76 3.69 -8.55 1.01
CA LEU A 76 3.39 -7.22 0.49
C LEU A 76 1.93 -7.14 0.05
N ARG A 77 1.17 -6.18 0.61
CA ARG A 77 -0.21 -5.87 0.22
C ARG A 77 -0.27 -5.02 -1.07
N CYS A 78 0.73 -5.15 -1.94
CA CYS A 78 0.86 -4.39 -3.18
C CYS A 78 1.55 -5.21 -4.26
N ALA A 79 1.53 -4.70 -5.49
CA ALA A 79 2.21 -5.33 -6.62
C ALA A 79 3.70 -4.93 -6.71
N GLY A 80 4.03 -3.67 -6.36
CA GLY A 80 5.40 -3.18 -6.32
C GLY A 80 6.20 -3.77 -5.16
N TYR A 81 7.51 -3.85 -5.32
CA TYR A 81 8.44 -4.37 -4.32
C TYR A 81 9.77 -3.60 -4.27
N ASN A 82 9.81 -2.38 -4.81
CA ASN A 82 11.03 -1.55 -4.85
C ASN A 82 11.50 -1.10 -3.46
N ASN A 83 10.63 -1.20 -2.47
CA ASN A 83 10.90 -0.88 -1.07
C ASN A 83 11.50 -2.06 -0.28
N VAL A 84 11.81 -3.19 -0.96
CA VAL A 84 12.37 -4.40 -0.35
C VAL A 84 13.72 -4.73 -0.96
N ASP A 85 14.72 -4.94 -0.12
CA ASP A 85 16.02 -5.50 -0.52
C ASP A 85 15.91 -7.03 -0.68
N LEU A 86 15.75 -7.47 -1.94
CA LEU A 86 15.59 -8.89 -2.26
C LEU A 86 16.87 -9.71 -2.07
N GLU A 87 18.05 -9.09 -2.15
CA GLU A 87 19.32 -9.77 -1.90
C GLU A 87 19.48 -10.05 -0.41
N ALA A 88 19.16 -9.07 0.43
CA ALA A 88 19.10 -9.26 1.86
C ALA A 88 18.04 -10.31 2.24
N ALA A 89 16.86 -10.28 1.61
CA ALA A 89 15.82 -11.27 1.83
C ALA A 89 16.32 -12.69 1.58
N ARG A 90 17.06 -12.93 0.50
CA ARG A 90 17.71 -14.21 0.19
C ARG A 90 18.76 -14.58 1.22
N THR A 91 19.61 -13.62 1.59
CA THR A 91 20.69 -13.83 2.57
C THR A 91 20.14 -14.29 3.93
N PHE A 92 19.02 -13.71 4.37
CA PHE A 92 18.38 -14.05 5.64
C PHE A 92 17.30 -15.12 5.50
N ASN A 93 17.14 -15.73 4.33
CA ASN A 93 16.17 -16.77 4.04
C ASN A 93 14.73 -16.38 4.40
N ILE A 94 14.33 -15.15 4.08
CA ILE A 94 12.98 -14.64 4.25
C ILE A 94 12.32 -14.57 2.86
N PRO A 95 11.45 -15.50 2.49
CA PRO A 95 10.68 -15.39 1.26
C PRO A 95 9.81 -14.14 1.27
N VAL A 96 9.71 -13.50 0.09
CA VAL A 96 8.90 -12.31 -0.13
C VAL A 96 7.75 -12.67 -1.08
N VAL A 97 6.52 -12.45 -0.63
CA VAL A 97 5.32 -12.68 -1.43
C VAL A 97 4.59 -11.34 -1.67
N ARG A 98 3.91 -11.22 -2.79
CA ARG A 98 3.21 -9.99 -3.18
C ARG A 98 1.91 -10.29 -3.91
N VAL A 99 1.09 -9.27 -4.10
CA VAL A 99 -0.07 -9.35 -5.00
C VAL A 99 0.42 -9.06 -6.42
N PRO A 100 0.46 -10.04 -7.33
CA PRO A 100 1.09 -9.86 -8.65
C PRO A 100 0.33 -8.86 -9.54
N ALA A 101 -1.02 -8.86 -9.45
CA ALA A 101 -1.89 -7.89 -10.11
C ALA A 101 -3.21 -7.82 -9.34
N TYR A 102 -3.73 -6.60 -9.13
CA TYR A 102 -5.01 -6.44 -8.41
C TYR A 102 -6.11 -5.80 -9.26
N SER A 103 -5.87 -4.68 -9.94
CA SER A 103 -6.84 -4.06 -10.84
C SER A 103 -6.17 -3.09 -11.82
N PRO A 104 -5.49 -3.60 -12.86
CA PRO A 104 -4.88 -2.73 -13.88
C PRO A 104 -5.91 -1.85 -14.59
N HIS A 105 -7.14 -2.34 -14.75
CA HIS A 105 -8.23 -1.58 -15.36
C HIS A 105 -8.62 -0.36 -14.53
N ALA A 106 -8.77 -0.48 -13.21
CA ALA A 106 -9.09 0.65 -12.34
C ALA A 106 -8.01 1.74 -12.39
N VAL A 107 -6.73 1.36 -12.47
CA VAL A 107 -5.62 2.32 -12.63
C VAL A 107 -5.71 3.03 -13.97
N ALA A 108 -5.98 2.32 -15.05
CA ALA A 108 -6.14 2.91 -16.40
C ALA A 108 -7.34 3.86 -16.45
N GLU A 109 -8.50 3.45 -15.94
CA GLU A 109 -9.72 4.26 -15.88
C GLU A 109 -9.50 5.54 -15.06
N TYR A 110 -8.87 5.43 -13.90
CA TYR A 110 -8.52 6.59 -13.08
C TYR A 110 -7.58 7.54 -13.82
N THR A 111 -6.58 7.01 -14.52
CA THR A 111 -5.64 7.82 -15.32
C THR A 111 -6.38 8.62 -16.40
N VAL A 112 -7.25 7.96 -17.15
CA VAL A 112 -8.07 8.62 -18.19
C VAL A 112 -9.00 9.67 -17.56
N ALA A 113 -9.65 9.36 -16.44
CA ALA A 113 -10.51 10.30 -15.73
C ALA A 113 -9.74 11.54 -15.28
N MET A 114 -8.52 11.37 -14.76
CA MET A 114 -7.65 12.48 -14.36
C MET A 114 -7.21 13.32 -15.56
N MET A 115 -6.81 12.70 -16.67
CA MET A 115 -6.45 13.40 -17.90
C MET A 115 -7.60 14.27 -18.42
N LEU A 116 -8.79 13.71 -18.51
CA LEU A 116 -10.00 14.44 -18.95
C LEU A 116 -10.39 15.53 -17.94
N SER A 117 -10.32 15.27 -16.66
CA SER A 117 -10.63 16.23 -15.60
C SER A 117 -9.70 17.45 -15.65
N LEU A 118 -8.41 17.22 -15.85
CA LEU A 118 -7.43 18.31 -15.99
C LEU A 118 -7.61 19.09 -17.30
N ASN A 119 -7.77 18.40 -18.43
CA ASN A 119 -7.97 19.03 -19.72
C ASN A 119 -9.23 19.90 -19.72
N ARG A 120 -10.36 19.37 -19.26
CA ARG A 120 -11.67 20.07 -19.27
C ARG A 120 -11.87 20.99 -18.07
N LYS A 121 -10.85 21.16 -17.21
CA LYS A 121 -10.88 22.04 -16.02
C LYS A 121 -12.06 21.75 -15.06
N ILE A 122 -12.47 20.48 -14.96
CA ILE A 122 -13.68 20.08 -14.20
C ILE A 122 -13.67 20.58 -12.75
N PRO A 123 -12.58 20.42 -11.96
CA PRO A 123 -12.57 20.92 -10.58
C PRO A 123 -12.79 22.43 -10.52
N ARG A 124 -12.10 23.19 -11.39
CA ARG A 124 -12.22 24.65 -11.43
C ARG A 124 -13.62 25.11 -11.81
N ALA A 125 -14.24 24.45 -12.79
CA ALA A 125 -15.62 24.75 -13.20
C ALA A 125 -16.60 24.46 -12.06
N SER A 126 -16.47 23.33 -11.39
CA SER A 126 -17.30 22.93 -10.26
C SER A 126 -17.22 23.94 -9.09
N TRP A 127 -16.02 24.38 -8.72
CA TRP A 127 -15.84 25.40 -7.67
C TRP A 127 -16.51 26.73 -8.04
N ARG A 128 -16.28 27.22 -9.26
CA ARG A 128 -16.90 28.48 -9.74
C ARG A 128 -18.43 28.41 -9.70
N THR A 129 -19.00 27.30 -10.15
CA THR A 129 -20.46 27.13 -10.17
C THR A 129 -21.04 27.18 -8.76
N ARG A 130 -20.36 26.57 -7.77
CA ARG A 130 -20.76 26.65 -6.35
C ARG A 130 -20.72 28.07 -5.81
N ASP A 131 -19.77 28.89 -6.28
CA ASP A 131 -19.63 30.30 -5.91
C ASP A 131 -20.56 31.22 -6.72
N GLY A 132 -21.48 30.68 -7.55
CA GLY A 132 -22.37 31.46 -8.42
C GLY A 132 -21.68 32.11 -9.59
N ASN A 133 -20.44 31.75 -9.92
CA ASN A 133 -19.69 32.29 -11.04
C ASN A 133 -19.77 31.35 -12.25
N PHE A 134 -20.56 31.73 -13.24
CA PHE A 134 -20.81 30.98 -14.49
C PHE A 134 -19.93 31.44 -15.68
N SER A 135 -18.90 32.24 -15.44
CA SER A 135 -17.98 32.69 -16.50
C SER A 135 -17.19 31.52 -17.08
N LEU A 136 -17.12 31.45 -18.41
CA LEU A 136 -16.33 30.46 -19.13
C LEU A 136 -14.85 30.83 -19.28
N GLN A 137 -14.46 32.02 -18.85
CA GLN A 137 -13.09 32.54 -19.01
C GLN A 137 -12.07 31.61 -18.28
N GLY A 138 -11.08 31.12 -19.03
CA GLY A 138 -10.03 30.23 -18.50
C GLY A 138 -10.48 28.80 -18.19
N LEU A 139 -11.64 28.37 -18.74
CA LEU A 139 -12.11 26.99 -18.67
C LEU A 139 -11.91 26.21 -19.99
N MET A 140 -11.31 26.86 -20.99
CA MET A 140 -11.05 26.21 -22.28
C MET A 140 -10.07 25.05 -22.11
N GLY A 141 -10.43 23.91 -22.67
CA GLY A 141 -9.58 22.75 -22.88
C GLY A 141 -9.26 22.55 -24.36
N PHE A 142 -8.76 21.40 -24.71
CA PHE A 142 -8.50 20.99 -26.09
C PHE A 142 -9.17 19.65 -26.40
N ASP A 143 -9.43 19.38 -27.67
CA ASP A 143 -9.92 18.05 -28.06
C ASP A 143 -8.78 17.06 -28.08
N MET A 144 -9.05 15.86 -27.56
CA MET A 144 -8.06 14.77 -27.52
C MET A 144 -8.16 13.88 -28.76
N ASN A 145 -9.07 14.20 -29.68
CA ASN A 145 -9.21 13.58 -30.98
C ASN A 145 -8.44 14.40 -32.01
N GLY A 146 -7.48 13.79 -32.70
CA GLY A 146 -6.70 14.47 -33.75
C GLY A 146 -5.29 13.99 -33.85
#